data_83a0e940e4b4ad2c0fbe038d9339ccc0
#
_entry.id   83a0e940e4b4ad2c0fbe038d9339ccc0
#
_cell.length_a   1.000
_cell.length_b   1.000
_cell.length_c   1.000
_cell.angle_alpha   90.00
_cell.angle_beta   90.00
_cell.angle_gamma   90.00
#
_symmetry.space_group_name_H-M   'P 1'
#
loop_
_entity.id
_entity.type
_entity.pdbx_description
1 polymer ?
#
loop_
_entity_poly.entity_id
_entity_poly.type
_entity_poly.pdbx_seq_one_letter_code
_entity_poly.pdbx_strand_id
1 'polypeptide(L)'
;ANKMRSGVIAKKLGMTRLFLADGKQVPVTVLQLDSLQVVAQRTADKDGYTAVQLGAGTAKAKRTTAAQRGHFAKANVAPKRKIAEFRVTPDCLIDVGAEITADHYLAGQFVDVAGTTNGKGFQGAMKRHNFGGLRASHGVSVSHRSHGSTGQRQDPGKVFKGKKMAGHMGSERITTQNLVVVRTDVERGLLMIRGAV
;
A
#
# COMPACT_ATOMS: atom_id res chain seq x y z
N ALA A 1 26.41 0.09 -5.23
CA ALA A 1 25.09 0.50 -5.72
C ALA A 1 24.03 -0.31 -4.99
N ASN A 2 23.02 0.35 -4.40
CA ASN A 2 21.91 -0.34 -3.76
C ASN A 2 21.12 -1.10 -4.84
N LYS A 3 21.06 -2.43 -4.71
CA LYS A 3 20.26 -3.27 -5.60
C LYS A 3 18.77 -3.09 -5.26
N MET A 4 18.00 -2.55 -6.20
CA MET A 4 16.54 -2.46 -6.06
C MET A 4 15.92 -3.79 -6.54
N ARG A 5 15.46 -4.60 -5.58
CA ARG A 5 14.74 -5.85 -5.84
C ARG A 5 13.26 -5.57 -6.11
N SER A 6 12.57 -6.49 -6.75
CA SER A 6 11.12 -6.42 -6.96
C SER A 6 10.37 -6.45 -5.62
N GLY A 7 9.32 -5.63 -5.52
CA GLY A 7 8.30 -5.78 -4.49
C GLY A 7 7.35 -6.94 -4.81
N VAL A 8 6.31 -7.12 -3.99
CA VAL A 8 5.24 -8.11 -4.21
C VAL A 8 3.87 -7.49 -4.02
N ILE A 9 2.86 -8.13 -4.59
CA ILE A 9 1.45 -7.79 -4.36
C ILE A 9 0.89 -8.83 -3.40
N ALA A 10 0.42 -8.38 -2.24
CA ALA A 10 -0.12 -9.25 -1.20
C ALA A 10 -1.53 -8.82 -0.77
N LYS A 11 -2.28 -9.76 -0.23
CA LYS A 11 -3.60 -9.52 0.35
C LYS A 11 -3.49 -9.56 1.87
N LYS A 12 -3.93 -8.50 2.55
CA LYS A 12 -4.03 -8.51 4.00
C LYS A 12 -5.14 -9.46 4.45
N LEU A 13 -4.78 -10.46 5.24
CA LEU A 13 -5.75 -11.40 5.84
C LEU A 13 -6.26 -10.88 7.19
N GLY A 14 -5.39 -10.27 7.99
CA GLY A 14 -5.72 -9.78 9.31
C GLY A 14 -4.47 -9.52 10.14
N MET A 15 -4.66 -9.39 11.45
CA MET A 15 -3.58 -9.23 12.41
C MET A 15 -3.66 -10.32 13.48
N THR A 16 -2.50 -10.71 13.96
CA THR A 16 -2.34 -11.64 15.09
C THR A 16 -1.11 -11.26 15.91
N ARG A 17 -0.73 -12.10 16.83
CA ARG A 17 0.46 -11.96 17.67
C ARG A 17 1.30 -13.22 17.63
N LEU A 18 2.59 -13.06 17.67
CA LEU A 18 3.55 -14.14 17.81
C LEU A 18 4.28 -14.00 19.14
N PHE A 19 4.55 -15.13 19.79
CA PHE A 19 5.40 -15.19 20.95
C PHE A 19 6.77 -15.69 20.51
N LEU A 20 7.81 -14.93 20.80
CA LEU A 20 9.19 -15.30 20.52
C LEU A 20 9.74 -16.17 21.64
N ALA A 21 10.86 -16.83 21.37
CA ALA A 21 11.53 -17.71 22.34
C ALA A 21 11.98 -16.97 23.63
N ASP A 22 12.21 -15.65 23.52
CA ASP A 22 12.55 -14.78 24.65
C ASP A 22 11.32 -14.31 25.45
N GLY A 23 10.14 -14.86 25.18
CA GLY A 23 8.88 -14.50 25.84
C GLY A 23 8.23 -13.21 25.36
N LYS A 24 8.85 -12.48 24.43
CA LYS A 24 8.25 -11.25 23.90
C LYS A 24 7.08 -11.52 22.99
N GLN A 25 6.01 -10.76 23.18
CA GLN A 25 4.86 -10.74 22.29
C GLN A 25 5.09 -9.70 21.19
N VAL A 26 4.98 -10.15 19.94
CA VAL A 26 5.12 -9.29 18.75
C VAL A 26 3.79 -9.27 17.99
N PRO A 27 3.14 -8.09 17.85
CA PRO A 27 1.98 -7.95 16.98
C PRO A 27 2.42 -8.04 15.53
N VAL A 28 1.69 -8.83 14.71
CA VAL A 28 2.00 -9.02 13.31
C VAL A 28 0.78 -8.86 12.43
N THR A 29 0.99 -8.28 11.26
CA THR A 29 0.03 -8.31 10.15
C THR A 29 0.37 -9.49 9.25
N VAL A 30 -0.65 -10.31 8.94
CA VAL A 30 -0.53 -11.46 8.05
C VAL A 30 -0.93 -11.05 6.64
N LEU A 31 0.00 -11.19 5.71
CA LEU A 31 -0.17 -10.92 4.29
C LEU A 31 -0.08 -12.23 3.52
N GLN A 32 -0.98 -12.44 2.57
CA GLN A 32 -1.00 -13.61 1.70
C GLN A 32 -0.55 -13.22 0.29
N LEU A 33 0.37 -13.99 -0.27
CA LEU A 33 0.72 -13.97 -1.68
C LEU A 33 -0.18 -14.98 -2.39
N ASP A 34 -0.95 -14.52 -3.37
CA ASP A 34 -1.88 -15.35 -4.13
C ASP A 34 -1.47 -15.37 -5.59
N SER A 35 -0.95 -16.51 -6.06
CA SER A 35 -0.62 -16.77 -7.47
C SER A 35 0.15 -15.61 -8.12
N LEU A 36 1.20 -15.14 -7.46
CA LEU A 36 2.00 -14.00 -7.90
C LEU A 36 2.96 -14.43 -9.01
N GLN A 37 2.81 -13.85 -10.20
CA GLN A 37 3.64 -14.17 -11.38
C GLN A 37 4.09 -12.90 -12.10
N VAL A 38 5.23 -13.01 -12.77
CA VAL A 38 5.73 -11.96 -13.67
C VAL A 38 4.95 -11.99 -14.98
N VAL A 39 4.31 -10.85 -15.29
CA VAL A 39 3.48 -10.69 -16.51
C VAL A 39 4.26 -10.03 -17.63
N ALA A 40 5.14 -9.09 -17.30
CA ALA A 40 5.98 -8.41 -18.29
C ALA A 40 7.24 -7.86 -17.64
N GLN A 41 8.25 -7.66 -18.47
CA GLN A 41 9.46 -6.90 -18.14
C GLN A 41 9.44 -5.57 -18.90
N ARG A 42 9.99 -4.53 -18.30
CA ARG A 42 10.33 -3.25 -18.91
C ARG A 42 11.84 -3.12 -18.99
N THR A 43 12.34 -2.73 -20.14
CA THR A 43 13.77 -2.53 -20.39
C THR A 43 14.05 -1.09 -20.79
N ALA A 44 15.24 -0.59 -20.46
CA ALA A 44 15.61 0.78 -20.76
C ALA A 44 15.55 1.09 -22.26
N ASP A 45 15.97 0.15 -23.11
CA ASP A 45 16.02 0.33 -24.56
C ASP A 45 14.64 0.49 -25.20
N LYS A 46 13.64 -0.22 -24.67
CA LYS A 46 12.30 -0.27 -25.25
C LYS A 46 11.31 0.67 -24.56
N ASP A 47 11.38 0.74 -23.24
CA ASP A 47 10.40 1.44 -22.40
C ASP A 47 11.00 2.71 -21.74
N GLY A 48 12.31 2.92 -21.83
CA GLY A 48 13.02 4.03 -21.19
C GLY A 48 13.30 3.85 -19.70
N TYR A 49 12.92 2.71 -19.11
CA TYR A 49 13.20 2.36 -17.71
C TYR A 49 13.18 0.85 -17.50
N THR A 50 13.75 0.40 -16.40
CA THR A 50 13.79 -1.03 -16.02
C THR A 50 12.81 -1.31 -14.90
N ALA A 51 11.89 -2.25 -15.14
CA ALA A 51 10.87 -2.68 -14.15
C ALA A 51 10.37 -4.09 -14.43
N VAL A 52 9.79 -4.71 -13.40
CA VAL A 52 9.07 -5.97 -13.49
C VAL A 52 7.59 -5.71 -13.21
N GLN A 53 6.73 -6.15 -14.12
CA GLN A 53 5.29 -6.10 -13.94
C GLN A 53 4.80 -7.42 -13.34
N LEU A 54 4.22 -7.35 -12.16
CA LEU A 54 3.68 -8.50 -11.43
C LEU A 54 2.17 -8.55 -11.51
N GLY A 55 1.62 -9.74 -11.62
CA GLY A 55 0.20 -10.02 -11.52
C GLY A 55 -0.12 -10.91 -10.33
N ALA A 56 -1.16 -10.58 -9.57
CA ALA A 56 -1.60 -11.34 -8.41
C ALA A 56 -3.09 -11.70 -8.48
N GLY A 57 -3.43 -12.85 -7.91
CA GLY A 57 -4.78 -13.41 -7.84
C GLY A 57 -5.33 -13.83 -9.19
N THR A 58 -6.16 -14.85 -9.23
CA THR A 58 -6.74 -15.38 -10.47
C THR A 58 -8.03 -14.64 -10.84
N ALA A 59 -8.16 -14.21 -12.07
CA ALA A 59 -9.38 -13.60 -12.62
C ALA A 59 -10.11 -14.57 -13.56
N LYS A 60 -11.44 -14.52 -13.53
CA LYS A 60 -12.25 -15.30 -14.48
C LYS A 60 -12.12 -14.69 -15.89
N ALA A 61 -11.80 -15.51 -16.90
CA ALA A 61 -11.59 -15.07 -18.28
C ALA A 61 -12.80 -14.27 -18.84
N LYS A 62 -14.03 -14.66 -18.49
CA LYS A 62 -15.25 -13.96 -18.91
C LYS A 62 -15.39 -12.53 -18.35
N ARG A 63 -14.66 -12.19 -17.27
CA ARG A 63 -14.66 -10.85 -16.65
C ARG A 63 -13.45 -10.01 -17.06
N THR A 64 -12.59 -10.56 -17.92
CA THR A 64 -11.36 -9.92 -18.39
C THR A 64 -11.58 -9.39 -19.80
N THR A 65 -11.19 -8.16 -20.08
CA THR A 65 -11.31 -7.54 -21.41
C THR A 65 -10.41 -8.24 -22.42
N ALA A 66 -10.73 -8.14 -23.71
CA ALA A 66 -9.93 -8.74 -24.79
C ALA A 66 -8.48 -8.24 -24.76
N ALA A 67 -8.27 -6.93 -24.51
CA ALA A 67 -6.94 -6.33 -24.40
C ALA A 67 -6.13 -6.95 -23.24
N GLN A 68 -6.73 -7.10 -22.07
CA GLN A 68 -6.07 -7.75 -20.92
C GLN A 68 -5.77 -9.21 -21.18
N ARG A 69 -6.71 -9.95 -21.82
CA ARG A 69 -6.47 -11.36 -22.18
C ARG A 69 -5.28 -11.49 -23.14
N GLY A 70 -5.18 -10.60 -24.14
CA GLY A 70 -4.03 -10.56 -25.05
C GLY A 70 -2.71 -10.24 -24.32
N HIS A 71 -2.74 -9.35 -23.34
CA HIS A 71 -1.57 -9.01 -22.51
C HIS A 71 -1.07 -10.24 -21.71
N PHE A 72 -1.97 -10.96 -21.05
CA PHE A 72 -1.61 -12.18 -20.29
C PHE A 72 -1.21 -13.34 -21.20
N ALA A 73 -1.90 -13.52 -22.33
CA ALA A 73 -1.57 -14.55 -23.30
C ALA A 73 -0.15 -14.42 -23.86
N LYS A 74 0.32 -13.18 -24.08
CA LYS A 74 1.69 -12.89 -24.51
C LYS A 74 2.75 -13.39 -23.52
N ALA A 75 2.41 -13.44 -22.24
CA ALA A 75 3.27 -13.91 -21.16
C ALA A 75 3.04 -15.40 -20.82
N ASN A 76 2.09 -16.09 -21.47
CA ASN A 76 1.60 -17.42 -21.12
C ASN A 76 1.13 -17.53 -19.65
N VAL A 77 0.52 -16.47 -19.12
CA VAL A 77 0.06 -16.39 -17.73
C VAL A 77 -1.47 -16.32 -17.70
N ALA A 78 -2.09 -17.02 -16.75
CA ALA A 78 -3.52 -16.91 -16.53
C ALA A 78 -3.92 -15.47 -16.14
N PRO A 79 -5.13 -15.01 -16.51
CA PRO A 79 -5.59 -13.67 -16.18
C PRO A 79 -5.48 -13.36 -14.67
N LYS A 80 -4.90 -12.22 -14.33
CA LYS A 80 -4.68 -11.78 -12.94
C LYS A 80 -5.64 -10.67 -12.54
N ARG A 81 -5.97 -10.60 -11.25
CA ARG A 81 -6.90 -9.60 -10.68
C ARG A 81 -6.28 -8.22 -10.50
N LYS A 82 -5.01 -8.19 -10.09
CA LYS A 82 -4.24 -6.98 -9.84
C LYS A 82 -2.92 -7.07 -10.55
N ILE A 83 -2.51 -5.95 -11.13
CA ILE A 83 -1.22 -5.79 -11.80
C ILE A 83 -0.55 -4.57 -11.19
N ALA A 84 0.74 -4.65 -10.92
CA ALA A 84 1.55 -3.52 -10.50
C ALA A 84 2.97 -3.67 -11.04
N GLU A 85 3.61 -2.54 -11.32
CA GLU A 85 5.02 -2.50 -11.75
C GLU A 85 5.91 -2.10 -10.57
N PHE A 86 7.06 -2.75 -10.51
CA PHE A 86 8.10 -2.47 -9.54
C PHE A 86 9.38 -2.13 -10.31
N ARG A 87 9.91 -0.95 -10.12
CA ARG A 87 11.21 -0.57 -10.66
C ARG A 87 12.29 -1.40 -9.98
N VAL A 88 13.18 -1.96 -10.78
CA VAL A 88 14.28 -2.79 -10.32
C VAL A 88 15.58 -2.39 -11.01
N THR A 89 16.71 -2.74 -10.41
CA THR A 89 18.00 -2.63 -11.12
C THR A 89 18.06 -3.69 -12.22
N PRO A 90 18.79 -3.47 -13.31
CA PRO A 90 18.88 -4.44 -14.42
C PRO A 90 19.28 -5.84 -14.00
N ASP A 91 20.15 -5.96 -13.00
CA ASP A 91 20.61 -7.25 -12.44
C ASP A 91 19.52 -8.02 -11.67
N CYS A 92 18.40 -7.36 -11.34
CA CYS A 92 17.29 -7.92 -10.56
C CYS A 92 16.03 -8.17 -11.41
N LEU A 93 16.17 -8.19 -12.73
CA LEU A 93 15.10 -8.60 -13.62
C LEU A 93 14.77 -10.08 -13.38
N ILE A 94 13.46 -10.39 -13.38
CA ILE A 94 12.92 -11.74 -13.19
C ILE A 94 12.20 -12.13 -14.47
N ASP A 95 12.38 -13.35 -14.94
CA ASP A 95 11.84 -13.82 -16.21
C ASP A 95 10.30 -13.79 -16.25
N VAL A 96 9.76 -13.53 -17.43
CA VAL A 96 8.32 -13.50 -17.66
C VAL A 96 7.72 -14.89 -17.43
N GLY A 97 6.62 -14.96 -16.69
CA GLY A 97 5.97 -16.18 -16.28
C GLY A 97 6.49 -16.80 -14.98
N ALA A 98 7.64 -16.36 -14.47
CA ALA A 98 8.18 -16.83 -13.19
C ALA A 98 7.23 -16.54 -12.03
N GLU A 99 7.13 -17.49 -11.10
CA GLU A 99 6.37 -17.32 -9.86
C GLU A 99 7.23 -16.75 -8.74
N ILE A 100 6.65 -15.89 -7.93
CA ILE A 100 7.29 -15.31 -6.75
C ILE A 100 6.55 -15.83 -5.52
N THR A 101 7.26 -16.49 -4.65
CA THR A 101 6.75 -17.09 -3.42
C THR A 101 7.20 -16.30 -2.17
N ALA A 102 6.78 -16.71 -0.98
CA ALA A 102 7.07 -15.98 0.25
C ALA A 102 8.56 -16.00 0.64
N ASP A 103 9.36 -16.92 0.08
CA ASP A 103 10.81 -16.99 0.26
C ASP A 103 11.58 -15.84 -0.41
N HIS A 104 10.89 -15.04 -1.25
CA HIS A 104 11.46 -13.80 -1.77
C HIS A 104 11.91 -12.84 -0.67
N TYR A 105 11.30 -12.90 0.51
CA TYR A 105 11.67 -12.13 1.69
C TYR A 105 12.28 -13.00 2.78
N LEU A 106 13.28 -12.47 3.44
CA LEU A 106 13.95 -13.11 4.57
C LEU A 106 13.44 -12.54 5.90
N ALA A 107 13.36 -13.38 6.93
CA ALA A 107 13.09 -12.92 8.28
C ALA A 107 14.17 -11.90 8.73
N GLY A 108 13.73 -10.83 9.39
CA GLY A 108 14.58 -9.71 9.79
C GLY A 108 14.74 -8.62 8.73
N GLN A 109 14.30 -8.84 7.49
CA GLN A 109 14.36 -7.82 6.43
C GLN A 109 13.39 -6.67 6.69
N PHE A 110 13.81 -5.44 6.38
CA PHE A 110 12.95 -4.26 6.41
C PHE A 110 12.21 -4.12 5.08
N VAL A 111 10.93 -3.79 5.17
CA VAL A 111 10.05 -3.59 4.01
C VAL A 111 9.15 -2.37 4.21
N ASP A 112 8.79 -1.73 3.10
CA ASP A 112 7.78 -0.69 3.05
C ASP A 112 6.49 -1.29 2.49
N VAL A 113 5.37 -1.07 3.17
CA VAL A 113 4.08 -1.60 2.75
C VAL A 113 3.13 -0.47 2.39
N ALA A 114 2.71 -0.44 1.14
CA ALA A 114 1.72 0.50 0.65
C ALA A 114 0.35 -0.15 0.54
N GLY A 115 -0.66 0.50 1.08
CA GLY A 115 -2.05 0.05 1.04
C GLY A 115 -3.03 1.20 0.89
N THR A 116 -4.28 0.88 0.61
CA THR A 116 -5.36 1.87 0.60
C THR A 116 -6.07 1.81 1.95
N THR A 117 -6.11 2.94 2.64
CA THR A 117 -6.75 3.05 3.95
C THR A 117 -8.27 2.92 3.85
N ASN A 118 -8.91 2.50 4.94
CA ASN A 118 -10.36 2.46 5.01
C ASN A 118 -10.94 3.87 4.84
N GLY A 119 -11.93 4.00 3.97
CA GLY A 119 -12.68 5.24 3.80
C GLY A 119 -13.45 5.61 5.08
N LYS A 120 -13.40 6.89 5.45
CA LYS A 120 -14.12 7.46 6.61
C LYS A 120 -15.15 8.50 6.19
N GLY A 121 -15.35 8.67 4.89
CA GLY A 121 -16.27 9.67 4.32
C GLY A 121 -15.82 11.10 4.56
N PHE A 122 -16.76 12.04 4.53
CA PHE A 122 -16.50 13.44 4.85
C PHE A 122 -16.34 13.63 6.36
N GLN A 123 -15.19 14.17 6.79
CA GLN A 123 -14.86 14.38 8.18
C GLN A 123 -14.54 15.84 8.48
N GLY A 124 -14.93 16.30 9.68
CA GLY A 124 -14.58 17.61 10.18
C GLY A 124 -13.07 17.75 10.47
N ALA A 125 -12.61 18.99 10.60
CA ALA A 125 -11.20 19.32 10.84
C ALA A 125 -10.63 18.70 12.13
N MET A 126 -11.44 18.51 13.14
CA MET A 126 -11.00 17.87 14.39
C MET A 126 -10.56 16.42 14.14
N LYS A 127 -11.36 15.62 13.43
CA LYS A 127 -11.03 14.21 13.15
C LYS A 127 -9.99 14.07 12.04
N ARG A 128 -10.11 14.89 10.98
CA ARG A 128 -9.25 14.80 9.81
C ARG A 128 -7.84 15.31 10.06
N HIS A 129 -7.70 16.38 10.86
CA HIS A 129 -6.43 17.10 11.06
C HIS A 129 -6.05 17.29 12.53
N ASN A 130 -6.78 16.67 13.45
CA ASN A 130 -6.54 16.77 14.90
C ASN A 130 -6.62 18.20 15.44
N PHE A 131 -7.54 19.01 14.94
CA PHE A 131 -7.79 20.35 15.48
C PHE A 131 -8.46 20.26 16.85
N GLY A 132 -8.12 21.18 17.74
CA GLY A 132 -8.65 21.21 19.09
C GLY A 132 -10.13 21.62 19.20
N GLY A 133 -10.66 22.30 18.18
CA GLY A 133 -11.99 22.90 18.22
C GLY A 133 -12.05 24.15 19.11
N LEU A 134 -13.24 24.56 19.48
CA LEU A 134 -13.48 25.68 20.36
C LEU A 134 -13.88 25.20 21.78
N ARG A 135 -13.91 26.10 22.74
CA ARG A 135 -14.25 25.78 24.14
C ARG A 135 -15.68 25.21 24.25
N ALA A 136 -15.88 24.30 25.19
CA ALA A 136 -17.20 23.71 25.48
C ALA A 136 -18.14 24.69 26.19
N SER A 137 -17.58 25.69 26.91
CA SER A 137 -18.27 26.72 27.68
C SER A 137 -17.73 28.12 27.34
N HIS A 138 -17.89 29.09 28.23
CA HIS A 138 -17.45 30.50 28.03
C HIS A 138 -18.13 31.18 26.83
N GLY A 139 -19.45 30.99 26.70
CA GLY A 139 -20.25 31.69 25.70
C GLY A 139 -20.18 31.12 24.28
N VAL A 140 -19.45 30.02 24.06
CA VAL A 140 -19.44 29.36 22.75
C VAL A 140 -20.78 28.64 22.52
N SER A 141 -21.48 29.02 21.44
CA SER A 141 -22.72 28.38 21.00
C SER A 141 -22.51 27.69 19.66
N VAL A 142 -23.03 26.46 19.51
CA VAL A 142 -23.06 25.58 18.33
C VAL A 142 -21.73 25.33 17.59
N SER A 143 -20.70 26.12 17.79
CA SER A 143 -19.45 26.12 17.02
C SER A 143 -18.31 25.32 17.69
N HIS A 144 -18.61 24.42 18.64
CA HIS A 144 -17.61 23.68 19.43
C HIS A 144 -16.61 22.89 18.59
N ARG A 145 -17.04 22.37 17.44
CA ARG A 145 -16.19 21.54 16.55
C ARG A 145 -15.67 22.27 15.32
N SER A 146 -15.77 23.58 15.29
CA SER A 146 -15.29 24.41 14.18
C SER A 146 -13.76 24.43 14.12
N HIS A 147 -13.22 24.64 12.92
CA HIS A 147 -11.78 24.65 12.70
C HIS A 147 -11.11 26.00 13.04
N GLY A 148 -11.89 27.01 13.38
CA GLY A 148 -11.39 28.36 13.72
C GLY A 148 -11.14 29.21 12.48
N SER A 149 -10.21 30.17 12.56
CA SER A 149 -9.89 31.10 11.49
C SER A 149 -9.34 30.39 10.25
N THR A 150 -9.76 30.84 9.07
CA THR A 150 -9.27 30.35 7.78
C THR A 150 -8.15 31.22 7.20
N GLY A 151 -7.92 32.41 7.73
CA GLY A 151 -6.89 33.32 7.24
C GLY A 151 -6.92 34.67 7.96
N GLN A 152 -6.18 35.61 7.41
CA GLN A 152 -6.08 36.98 7.87
C GLN A 152 -7.24 37.81 7.29
N ARG A 153 -7.03 39.09 7.07
CA ARG A 153 -8.05 40.06 6.64
C ARG A 153 -7.89 40.44 5.15
N GLN A 154 -7.90 41.77 4.85
CA GLN A 154 -7.70 42.30 3.48
C GLN A 154 -6.33 41.90 2.92
N ASP A 155 -5.31 41.78 3.73
CA ASP A 155 -4.02 41.17 3.40
C ASP A 155 -3.88 39.81 4.05
N PRO A 156 -3.71 38.75 3.27
CA PRO A 156 -3.54 38.60 1.83
C PRO A 156 -4.86 38.55 1.02
N GLY A 157 -6.04 38.79 1.64
CA GLY A 157 -7.36 38.78 0.97
C GLY A 157 -7.79 37.45 0.38
N LYS A 158 -7.15 36.36 0.77
CA LYS A 158 -7.41 34.99 0.28
C LYS A 158 -7.14 33.94 1.36
N VAL A 159 -7.73 32.78 1.19
CA VAL A 159 -7.33 31.56 1.92
C VAL A 159 -6.20 30.89 1.17
N PHE A 160 -5.09 30.61 1.83
CA PHE A 160 -3.94 29.94 1.21
C PHE A 160 -4.29 28.54 0.75
N LYS A 161 -3.70 28.12 -0.39
CA LYS A 161 -3.79 26.74 -0.85
C LYS A 161 -3.23 25.78 0.18
N GLY A 162 -3.85 24.60 0.30
CA GLY A 162 -3.41 23.60 1.29
C GLY A 162 -3.87 23.86 2.74
N LYS A 163 -4.67 24.92 2.98
CA LYS A 163 -5.27 25.15 4.30
C LYS A 163 -6.06 23.91 4.74
N LYS A 164 -5.74 23.37 5.92
CA LYS A 164 -6.40 22.20 6.49
C LYS A 164 -7.85 22.52 6.84
N MET A 165 -8.78 21.83 6.19
CA MET A 165 -10.23 21.99 6.36
C MET A 165 -10.91 20.63 6.40
N ALA A 166 -12.23 20.63 6.68
CA ALA A 166 -13.07 19.45 6.53
C ALA A 166 -13.03 18.91 5.10
N GLY A 167 -13.24 17.62 4.94
CA GLY A 167 -13.24 16.98 3.63
C GLY A 167 -13.15 15.47 3.72
N HIS A 168 -12.94 14.84 2.58
CA HIS A 168 -12.80 13.39 2.48
C HIS A 168 -11.59 12.90 3.29
N MET A 169 -11.79 11.82 4.04
CA MET A 169 -10.75 11.17 4.83
C MET A 169 -10.74 9.67 4.55
N GLY A 170 -9.55 9.11 4.44
CA GLY A 170 -9.38 7.70 4.08
C GLY A 170 -9.52 7.44 2.58
N SER A 171 -9.53 6.17 2.19
CA SER A 171 -9.44 5.73 0.79
C SER A 171 -8.21 6.30 0.05
N GLU A 172 -7.16 6.59 0.79
CA GLU A 172 -5.91 7.13 0.28
C GLU A 172 -4.82 6.06 0.31
N ARG A 173 -3.93 6.09 -0.68
CA ARG A 173 -2.75 5.23 -0.68
C ARG A 173 -1.73 5.78 0.30
N ILE A 174 -1.45 5.00 1.35
CA ILE A 174 -0.45 5.31 2.36
C ILE A 174 0.60 4.22 2.38
N THR A 175 1.86 4.61 2.57
CA THR A 175 2.99 3.70 2.73
C THR A 175 3.47 3.74 4.17
N THR A 176 3.43 2.59 4.84
CA THR A 176 4.06 2.40 6.15
C THR A 176 5.47 1.88 5.92
N GLN A 177 6.44 2.65 6.36
CA GLN A 177 7.86 2.39 6.09
C GLN A 177 8.53 1.60 7.22
N ASN A 178 9.66 0.95 6.89
CA ASN A 178 10.55 0.30 7.84
C ASN A 178 9.89 -0.77 8.72
N LEU A 179 8.97 -1.56 8.15
CA LEU A 179 8.39 -2.70 8.84
C LEU A 179 9.31 -3.92 8.72
N VAL A 180 9.42 -4.70 9.78
CA VAL A 180 10.28 -5.89 9.83
C VAL A 180 9.48 -7.13 9.48
N VAL A 181 9.98 -7.95 8.58
CA VAL A 181 9.46 -9.30 8.32
C VAL A 181 9.85 -10.20 9.49
N VAL A 182 8.86 -10.69 10.23
CA VAL A 182 9.10 -11.55 11.41
C VAL A 182 9.25 -13.01 11.00
N ARG A 183 8.37 -13.47 10.12
CA ARG A 183 8.33 -14.87 9.67
C ARG A 183 7.74 -14.96 8.26
N THR A 184 8.24 -15.92 7.49
CA THR A 184 7.70 -16.32 6.19
C THR A 184 7.21 -17.76 6.26
N ASP A 185 6.09 -18.06 5.62
CA ASP A 185 5.54 -19.42 5.47
C ASP A 185 5.34 -19.65 3.97
N VAL A 186 6.25 -20.43 3.39
CA VAL A 186 6.29 -20.65 1.94
C VAL A 186 5.15 -21.55 1.50
N GLU A 187 4.81 -22.58 2.29
CA GLU A 187 3.77 -23.55 1.96
C GLU A 187 2.39 -22.89 1.84
N ARG A 188 2.10 -21.94 2.73
CA ARG A 188 0.84 -21.20 2.75
C ARG A 188 0.90 -19.86 2.00
N GLY A 189 2.09 -19.48 1.52
CA GLY A 189 2.32 -18.18 0.87
C GLY A 189 2.10 -16.99 1.81
N LEU A 190 2.46 -17.10 3.09
CA LEU A 190 2.22 -16.06 4.09
C LEU A 190 3.49 -15.30 4.45
N LEU A 191 3.33 -13.98 4.56
CA LEU A 191 4.32 -13.07 5.14
C LEU A 191 3.76 -12.45 6.41
N MET A 192 4.50 -12.55 7.50
CA MET A 192 4.15 -11.97 8.80
C MET A 192 5.04 -10.77 9.06
N ILE A 193 4.46 -9.58 9.05
CA ILE A 193 5.17 -8.30 9.19
C ILE A 193 4.83 -7.70 10.54
N ARG A 194 5.83 -7.22 11.26
CA ARG A 194 5.67 -6.60 12.58
C ARG A 194 4.88 -5.29 12.46
N GLY A 195 3.84 -5.17 13.28
CA GLY A 195 3.05 -3.96 13.40
C GLY A 195 1.78 -3.96 12.54
N ALA A 196 1.15 -2.80 12.43
CA ALA A 196 -0.08 -2.58 11.69
C ALA A 196 0.20 -2.04 10.28
N VAL A 197 -0.61 -2.50 9.32
CA VAL A 197 -0.63 -2.04 7.93
C VAL A 197 -2.05 -1.61 7.57
#